data_582a68683a5fcb555d8af69cf0e21bce
#
_entry.id   582a68683a5fcb555d8af69cf0e21bce
#
_cell.length_a   1.000
_cell.length_b   1.000
_cell.length_c   1.000
_cell.angle_alpha   90.00
_cell.angle_beta   90.00
_cell.angle_gamma   90.00
#
_symmetry.space_group_name_H-M   'P 1'
#
loop_
_entity.id
_entity.type
_entity.pdbx_description
1 polymer ?
#
loop_
_entity_poly.entity_id
_entity_poly.type
_entity_poly.pdbx_seq_one_letter_code
_entity_poly.pdbx_strand_id
1 'polypeptide(L)'
;MNPCYLLISPPLTDPTSPPHSLSYLIGAAAAAGYSDFLALDANLEALNFLARPAAVAQLLRECTALRGRLETKHALTRAEQLAYRYALKAVGFAPDAPQRAIHIFRDPELFYHYPTYRQAVLVIMRWLDLLSVRGFPGQFTGLSLNTEGVGNLSSVRDLTNAAYLQRLARPFRSYFDGPFARRVRTRRWDLVGFSVNYLSQLPFAIHLVRHIRALLPETFICLGGTEITDVVKSLRDREDVWTLFPDADAVVVGEGESVLVELLSALAAGRKPRPGRPGILLPRASPPGGGLHPVVIEDVAALPAPRYDVWDWAQYWVPEPVVLYAPTRGCYWNRCTFCDYGLNTDLPTSPSRERPVARVVADLRAAAHFARTVYFAVDAMSPRYLRRLASALAEADLRVRWGAELRLERSLAQGLARLLRDAGCVSAAFGYESGSQRVLDRIDKGVRVADLPLILAELAAANIGVQLMGFIGFPGETAEDARATFTFLLAHQDLWTIAGIGDFVLTPGATVARQPQAFGIREIHRYQGDDVARSLSWVDQEGKLRVKGDLRSPEIDALAAAVRRVAAGRPFVGSIDSTHSLLYFGRYGRSLLPSVGGSAPPRVHLLDTVHY
;
A
#
# COMPACT_ATOMS: atom_id res chain seq x y z
N MET A 1 4.12 36.98 -4.20
CA MET A 1 4.25 36.45 -2.82
C MET A 1 4.57 34.96 -2.92
N ASN A 2 5.36 34.45 -2.00
CA ASN A 2 5.62 32.99 -1.98
C ASN A 2 4.36 32.29 -1.42
N PRO A 3 3.71 31.37 -2.14
CA PRO A 3 2.49 30.75 -1.67
C PRO A 3 2.77 29.85 -0.47
N CYS A 4 1.87 29.91 0.49
CA CYS A 4 1.85 29.05 1.65
C CYS A 4 0.99 27.81 1.38
N TYR A 5 1.55 26.61 1.55
CA TYR A 5 0.81 25.39 1.21
C TYR A 5 0.84 24.31 2.29
N LEU A 6 -0.22 23.51 2.32
CA LEU A 6 -0.40 22.38 3.22
C LEU A 6 -0.53 21.10 2.39
N LEU A 7 0.29 20.09 2.68
CA LEU A 7 0.16 18.75 2.08
C LEU A 7 -0.30 17.73 3.12
N ILE A 8 -1.29 16.95 2.78
CA ILE A 8 -1.97 16.02 3.70
C ILE A 8 -1.94 14.60 3.15
N SER A 9 -1.51 13.65 3.99
CA SER A 9 -1.78 12.22 3.81
C SER A 9 -2.97 11.82 4.70
N PRO A 10 -4.13 11.48 4.12
CA PRO A 10 -5.32 11.13 4.90
C PRO A 10 -5.23 9.72 5.52
N PRO A 11 -6.04 9.37 6.55
CA PRO A 11 -6.21 8.00 6.98
C PRO A 11 -6.83 7.14 5.86
N LEU A 12 -6.71 5.84 5.78
CA LEU A 12 -6.04 4.92 6.68
C LEU A 12 -4.90 4.25 5.92
N THR A 13 -3.75 4.19 6.54
CA THR A 13 -2.57 3.48 6.00
C THR A 13 -1.60 3.10 7.12
N ASP A 14 -0.48 2.46 6.77
CA ASP A 14 0.57 2.03 7.70
C ASP A 14 1.26 3.25 8.36
N PRO A 15 1.29 3.35 9.71
CA PRO A 15 1.92 4.43 10.45
C PRO A 15 3.39 4.18 10.80
N THR A 16 4.07 3.26 10.14
CA THR A 16 5.44 2.85 10.49
C THR A 16 6.51 3.65 9.75
N SER A 17 6.15 4.41 8.72
CA SER A 17 7.05 5.34 8.01
C SER A 17 6.29 6.54 7.46
N PRO A 18 7.00 7.67 7.22
CA PRO A 18 6.38 8.86 6.63
C PRO A 18 5.80 8.61 5.24
N PRO A 19 4.77 9.38 4.85
CA PRO A 19 4.22 9.31 3.51
C PRO A 19 5.27 9.60 2.45
N HIS A 20 5.65 8.56 1.69
CA HIS A 20 6.69 8.62 0.67
C HIS A 20 6.46 9.74 -0.35
N SER A 21 5.25 9.82 -0.89
CA SER A 21 4.86 10.81 -1.88
C SER A 21 5.05 12.25 -1.40
N LEU A 22 4.68 12.55 -0.14
CA LEU A 22 4.82 13.92 0.39
C LEU A 22 6.29 14.35 0.49
N SER A 23 7.19 13.43 0.86
CA SER A 23 8.63 13.72 0.92
C SER A 23 9.19 14.14 -0.43
N TYR A 24 8.75 13.50 -1.53
CA TYR A 24 9.14 13.86 -2.90
C TYR A 24 8.52 15.19 -3.36
N LEU A 25 7.23 15.38 -3.12
CA LEU A 25 6.52 16.61 -3.45
C LEU A 25 7.16 17.84 -2.78
N ILE A 26 7.48 17.72 -1.48
CA ILE A 26 8.14 18.79 -0.72
C ILE A 26 9.56 19.03 -1.27
N GLY A 27 10.29 17.97 -1.63
CA GLY A 27 11.61 18.10 -2.24
C GLY A 27 11.56 18.88 -3.54
N ALA A 28 10.60 18.59 -4.41
CA ALA A 28 10.41 19.30 -5.69
C ALA A 28 10.01 20.75 -5.47
N ALA A 29 9.05 21.03 -4.59
CA ALA A 29 8.61 22.38 -4.28
C ALA A 29 9.73 23.23 -3.65
N ALA A 30 10.48 22.67 -2.70
CA ALA A 30 11.60 23.34 -2.05
C ALA A 30 12.73 23.70 -3.04
N ALA A 31 13.07 22.78 -3.96
CA ALA A 31 14.06 23.03 -5.01
C ALA A 31 13.62 24.12 -5.98
N ALA A 32 12.32 24.32 -6.16
CA ALA A 32 11.73 25.41 -6.94
C ALA A 32 11.57 26.72 -6.16
N GLY A 33 12.03 26.77 -4.89
CA GLY A 33 11.99 27.97 -4.03
C GLY A 33 10.74 28.14 -3.17
N TYR A 34 9.84 27.13 -3.16
CA TYR A 34 8.63 27.12 -2.34
C TYR A 34 8.88 26.41 -1.01
N SER A 35 9.24 27.19 0.03
CA SER A 35 9.63 26.64 1.34
C SER A 35 8.64 26.94 2.47
N ASP A 36 7.55 27.68 2.20
CA ASP A 36 6.52 27.97 3.20
C ASP A 36 5.41 26.91 3.16
N PHE A 37 5.63 25.81 3.89
CA PHE A 37 4.72 24.67 3.89
C PHE A 37 4.48 24.08 5.28
N LEU A 38 3.45 23.24 5.34
CA LEU A 38 3.25 22.25 6.39
C LEU A 38 3.00 20.88 5.74
N ALA A 39 3.71 19.86 6.19
CA ALA A 39 3.42 18.46 5.89
C ALA A 39 2.62 17.86 7.04
N LEU A 40 1.49 17.21 6.73
CA LEU A 40 0.60 16.64 7.72
C LEU A 40 0.33 15.16 7.39
N ASP A 41 0.93 14.26 8.18
CA ASP A 41 0.50 12.87 8.22
C ASP A 41 -0.72 12.75 9.12
N ALA A 42 -1.91 13.01 8.54
CA ALA A 42 -3.17 12.96 9.26
C ALA A 42 -3.53 11.52 9.66
N ASN A 43 -2.98 10.51 8.99
CA ASN A 43 -3.12 9.11 9.39
C ASN A 43 -2.42 8.83 10.72
N LEU A 44 -1.13 9.14 10.81
CA LEU A 44 -0.33 8.94 12.02
C LEU A 44 -0.90 9.73 13.21
N GLU A 45 -1.21 11.02 12.98
CA GLU A 45 -1.78 11.87 14.04
C GLU A 45 -3.13 11.33 14.54
N ALA A 46 -4.01 10.88 13.62
CA ALA A 46 -5.30 10.32 13.98
C ALA A 46 -5.17 9.03 14.79
N LEU A 47 -4.32 8.10 14.35
CA LEU A 47 -4.11 6.83 15.05
C LEU A 47 -3.50 7.06 16.45
N ASN A 48 -2.48 7.91 16.57
CA ASN A 48 -1.90 8.27 17.87
C ASN A 48 -2.92 8.97 18.78
N PHE A 49 -3.81 9.81 18.22
CA PHE A 49 -4.86 10.47 18.99
C PHE A 49 -5.92 9.48 19.50
N LEU A 50 -6.36 8.56 18.65
CA LEU A 50 -7.38 7.57 18.98
C LEU A 50 -6.87 6.46 19.91
N ALA A 51 -5.55 6.21 19.94
CA ALA A 51 -4.92 5.26 20.87
C ALA A 51 -4.82 5.77 22.31
N ARG A 52 -5.13 7.04 22.58
CA ARG A 52 -5.08 7.61 23.93
C ARG A 52 -6.09 6.94 24.85
N PRO A 53 -5.77 6.66 26.13
CA PRO A 53 -6.64 5.92 27.04
C PRO A 53 -8.04 6.49 27.15
N ALA A 54 -8.20 7.81 27.15
CA ALA A 54 -9.52 8.46 27.22
C ALA A 54 -10.38 8.17 25.98
N ALA A 55 -9.79 8.19 24.78
CA ALA A 55 -10.49 7.88 23.53
C ALA A 55 -10.87 6.39 23.46
N VAL A 56 -9.99 5.50 23.88
CA VAL A 56 -10.23 4.06 23.95
C VAL A 56 -11.31 3.75 25.00
N ALA A 57 -11.24 4.35 26.20
CA ALA A 57 -12.26 4.16 27.23
C ALA A 57 -13.67 4.56 26.73
N GLN A 58 -13.77 5.65 25.97
CA GLN A 58 -15.04 6.04 25.35
C GLN A 58 -15.51 5.00 24.34
N LEU A 59 -14.61 4.50 23.47
CA LEU A 59 -14.93 3.45 22.49
C LEU A 59 -15.43 2.17 23.20
N LEU A 60 -14.79 1.76 24.28
CA LEU A 60 -15.19 0.59 25.06
C LEU A 60 -16.58 0.74 25.67
N ARG A 61 -16.93 1.94 26.19
CA ARG A 61 -18.29 2.22 26.66
C ARG A 61 -19.32 2.07 25.55
N GLU A 62 -19.02 2.57 24.34
CA GLU A 62 -19.91 2.45 23.18
C GLU A 62 -20.08 0.98 22.76
N CYS A 63 -19.00 0.19 22.75
CA CYS A 63 -19.04 -1.25 22.47
C CYS A 63 -19.91 -1.99 23.51
N THR A 64 -19.74 -1.70 24.78
CA THR A 64 -20.54 -2.30 25.87
C THR A 64 -22.02 -1.95 25.73
N ALA A 65 -22.34 -0.68 25.47
CA ALA A 65 -23.71 -0.23 25.24
C ALA A 65 -24.34 -0.88 23.99
N LEU A 66 -23.58 -1.01 22.89
CA LEU A 66 -24.06 -1.71 21.70
C LEU A 66 -24.35 -3.17 21.99
N ARG A 67 -23.42 -3.86 22.66
CA ARG A 67 -23.56 -5.27 23.04
C ARG A 67 -24.83 -5.47 23.86
N GLY A 68 -25.03 -4.70 24.94
CA GLY A 68 -26.23 -4.80 25.79
C GLY A 68 -27.54 -4.60 25.01
N ARG A 69 -27.58 -3.67 24.05
CA ARG A 69 -28.76 -3.49 23.18
C ARG A 69 -29.01 -4.67 22.25
N LEU A 70 -27.97 -5.29 21.73
CA LEU A 70 -28.09 -6.41 20.79
C LEU A 70 -28.45 -7.71 21.52
N GLU A 71 -28.00 -7.90 22.76
CA GLU A 71 -28.29 -9.07 23.59
C GLU A 71 -29.79 -9.12 24.02
N THR A 72 -30.50 -8.00 23.98
CA THR A 72 -31.95 -7.97 24.27
C THR A 72 -32.84 -8.34 23.08
N LYS A 73 -32.27 -8.52 21.88
CA LYS A 73 -33.02 -8.85 20.67
C LYS A 73 -33.20 -10.35 20.50
N HIS A 74 -34.38 -10.78 20.08
CA HIS A 74 -34.66 -12.19 19.77
C HIS A 74 -33.92 -12.71 18.54
N ALA A 75 -33.63 -11.84 17.55
CA ALA A 75 -32.88 -12.16 16.34
C ALA A 75 -32.07 -10.95 15.89
N LEU A 76 -30.88 -11.22 15.37
CA LEU A 76 -29.98 -10.21 14.83
C LEU A 76 -29.94 -10.32 13.31
N THR A 77 -30.01 -9.17 12.63
CA THR A 77 -29.67 -9.08 11.21
C THR A 77 -28.19 -9.41 11.01
N ARG A 78 -27.79 -9.77 9.78
CA ARG A 78 -26.38 -10.03 9.45
C ARG A 78 -25.45 -8.86 9.85
N ALA A 79 -25.91 -7.62 9.62
CA ALA A 79 -25.17 -6.43 10.00
C ALA A 79 -25.00 -6.31 11.53
N GLU A 80 -26.04 -6.61 12.29
CA GLU A 80 -26.00 -6.61 13.76
C GLU A 80 -25.15 -7.73 14.32
N GLN A 81 -25.17 -8.91 13.71
CA GLN A 81 -24.27 -10.02 14.07
C GLN A 81 -22.81 -9.62 13.90
N LEU A 82 -22.47 -8.95 12.81
CA LEU A 82 -21.13 -8.45 12.56
C LEU A 82 -20.72 -7.38 13.57
N ALA A 83 -21.58 -6.38 13.81
CA ALA A 83 -21.35 -5.35 14.81
C ALA A 83 -21.19 -5.94 16.22
N TYR A 84 -22.00 -6.94 16.58
CA TYR A 84 -21.91 -7.67 17.85
C TYR A 84 -20.57 -8.41 17.98
N ARG A 85 -20.14 -9.10 16.93
CA ARG A 85 -18.82 -9.77 16.90
C ARG A 85 -17.67 -8.82 17.19
N TYR A 86 -17.69 -7.60 16.61
CA TYR A 86 -16.69 -6.57 16.92
C TYR A 86 -16.84 -6.05 18.36
N ALA A 87 -18.05 -5.79 18.83
CA ALA A 87 -18.28 -5.31 20.19
C ALA A 87 -17.83 -6.30 21.28
N LEU A 88 -17.90 -7.63 21.00
CA LEU A 88 -17.38 -8.66 21.91
C LEU A 88 -15.88 -8.53 22.17
N LYS A 89 -15.11 -8.00 21.21
CA LYS A 89 -13.66 -7.78 21.36
C LYS A 89 -13.32 -6.73 22.43
N ALA A 90 -14.30 -5.98 22.94
CA ALA A 90 -14.12 -5.06 24.06
C ALA A 90 -14.01 -5.75 25.43
N VAL A 91 -14.44 -7.03 25.55
CA VAL A 91 -14.41 -7.76 26.82
C VAL A 91 -12.95 -7.96 27.27
N GLY A 92 -12.62 -7.43 28.44
CA GLY A 92 -11.26 -7.53 28.99
C GLY A 92 -10.20 -6.70 28.24
N PHE A 93 -10.61 -5.75 27.37
CA PHE A 93 -9.65 -4.87 26.71
C PHE A 93 -9.35 -3.64 27.57
N ALA A 94 -8.09 -3.40 27.86
CA ALA A 94 -7.67 -2.28 28.69
C ALA A 94 -7.60 -0.96 27.89
N PRO A 95 -8.07 0.17 28.44
CA PRO A 95 -8.05 1.45 27.73
C PRO A 95 -6.65 1.94 27.30
N ASP A 96 -5.61 1.60 28.03
CA ASP A 96 -4.22 1.98 27.75
C ASP A 96 -3.48 0.97 26.84
N ALA A 97 -4.11 -0.16 26.52
CA ALA A 97 -3.46 -1.23 25.75
C ALA A 97 -2.92 -0.78 24.38
N PRO A 98 -3.65 0.00 23.55
CA PRO A 98 -3.10 0.49 22.26
C PRO A 98 -1.89 1.40 22.45
N GLN A 99 -1.92 2.29 23.45
CA GLN A 99 -0.80 3.20 23.72
C GLN A 99 0.44 2.42 24.17
N ARG A 100 0.28 1.39 25.01
CA ARG A 100 1.38 0.49 25.42
C ARG A 100 1.92 -0.30 24.21
N ALA A 101 1.05 -0.80 23.33
CA ALA A 101 1.48 -1.50 22.12
C ALA A 101 2.32 -0.58 21.20
N ILE A 102 1.90 0.68 21.02
CA ILE A 102 2.67 1.67 20.26
C ILE A 102 4.03 1.96 20.94
N HIS A 103 4.07 2.03 22.25
CA HIS A 103 5.32 2.17 22.99
C HIS A 103 6.27 0.98 22.73
N ILE A 104 5.76 -0.25 22.75
CA ILE A 104 6.53 -1.46 22.41
C ILE A 104 7.13 -1.35 21.01
N PHE A 105 6.39 -0.83 20.03
CA PHE A 105 6.93 -0.66 18.68
C PHE A 105 8.03 0.39 18.58
N ARG A 106 8.05 1.38 19.47
CA ARG A 106 9.05 2.47 19.50
C ARG A 106 10.28 2.15 20.35
N ASP A 107 10.18 1.18 21.24
CA ASP A 107 11.26 0.78 22.12
C ASP A 107 12.09 -0.34 21.48
N PRO A 108 13.39 -0.14 21.21
CA PRO A 108 14.22 -1.14 20.53
C PRO A 108 14.35 -2.48 21.27
N GLU A 109 14.35 -2.47 22.60
CA GLU A 109 14.48 -3.71 23.38
C GLU A 109 13.18 -4.50 23.33
N LEU A 110 12.04 -3.83 23.55
CA LEU A 110 10.73 -4.45 23.53
C LEU A 110 10.31 -4.88 22.12
N PHE A 111 10.63 -4.06 21.10
CA PHE A 111 10.32 -4.36 19.70
C PHE A 111 10.99 -5.64 19.23
N TYR A 112 12.29 -5.81 19.50
CA TYR A 112 13.04 -7.00 19.08
C TYR A 112 12.87 -8.21 20.01
N HIS A 113 12.16 -8.07 21.12
CA HIS A 113 11.67 -9.21 21.90
C HIS A 113 10.38 -9.75 21.28
N TYR A 114 10.52 -10.73 20.40
CA TYR A 114 9.44 -11.18 19.52
C TYR A 114 8.11 -11.52 20.23
N PRO A 115 8.09 -12.24 21.39
CA PRO A 115 6.83 -12.50 22.11
C PRO A 115 6.10 -11.21 22.52
N THR A 116 6.82 -10.20 23.00
CA THR A 116 6.25 -8.88 23.37
C THR A 116 5.75 -8.13 22.14
N TYR A 117 6.56 -8.10 21.07
CA TYR A 117 6.18 -7.52 19.78
C TYR A 117 4.88 -8.13 19.24
N ARG A 118 4.80 -9.46 19.23
CA ARG A 118 3.62 -10.16 18.72
C ARG A 118 2.36 -9.83 19.52
N GLN A 119 2.45 -9.74 20.84
CA GLN A 119 1.33 -9.30 21.67
C GLN A 119 0.90 -7.89 21.34
N ALA A 120 1.85 -6.97 21.11
CA ALA A 120 1.53 -5.61 20.70
C ALA A 120 0.79 -5.57 19.35
N VAL A 121 1.22 -6.38 18.36
CA VAL A 121 0.52 -6.52 17.08
C VAL A 121 -0.94 -6.99 17.30
N LEU A 122 -1.15 -8.02 18.10
CA LEU A 122 -2.50 -8.52 18.40
C LEU A 122 -3.39 -7.49 19.10
N VAL A 123 -2.82 -6.69 20.00
CA VAL A 123 -3.53 -5.58 20.66
C VAL A 123 -3.96 -4.54 19.64
N ILE A 124 -3.08 -4.11 18.74
CA ILE A 124 -3.40 -3.14 17.68
C ILE A 124 -4.49 -3.69 16.76
N MET A 125 -4.37 -4.92 16.31
CA MET A 125 -5.38 -5.56 15.45
C MET A 125 -6.76 -5.59 16.14
N ARG A 126 -6.79 -5.98 17.39
CA ARG A 126 -8.03 -6.00 18.19
C ARG A 126 -8.62 -4.60 18.39
N TRP A 127 -7.76 -3.60 18.60
CA TRP A 127 -8.20 -2.20 18.73
C TRP A 127 -8.79 -1.65 17.42
N LEU A 128 -8.17 -1.94 16.27
CA LEU A 128 -8.71 -1.56 14.95
C LEU A 128 -10.09 -2.20 14.72
N ASP A 129 -10.25 -3.47 15.08
CA ASP A 129 -11.55 -4.13 15.02
C ASP A 129 -12.61 -3.39 15.89
N LEU A 130 -12.24 -2.88 17.05
CA LEU A 130 -13.15 -2.09 17.89
C LEU A 130 -13.55 -0.76 17.23
N LEU A 131 -12.65 -0.13 16.46
CA LEU A 131 -13.00 1.08 15.68
C LEU A 131 -14.10 0.79 14.65
N SER A 132 -14.18 -0.45 14.15
CA SER A 132 -15.23 -0.88 13.21
C SER A 132 -16.64 -0.76 13.79
N VAL A 133 -16.80 -0.81 15.12
CA VAL A 133 -18.10 -0.58 15.79
C VAL A 133 -18.62 0.83 15.51
N ARG A 134 -17.74 1.83 15.48
CA ARG A 134 -18.10 3.22 15.15
C ARG A 134 -18.30 3.44 13.64
N GLY A 135 -17.44 2.81 12.84
CA GLY A 135 -17.35 3.03 11.40
C GLY A 135 -18.27 2.15 10.57
N PHE A 136 -19.06 1.28 11.20
CA PHE A 136 -19.91 0.35 10.45
C PHE A 136 -20.75 1.06 9.36
N PRO A 137 -20.75 0.60 8.11
CA PRO A 137 -20.31 -0.71 7.61
C PRO A 137 -18.80 -0.84 7.32
N GLY A 138 -18.00 0.18 7.53
CA GLY A 138 -16.54 0.12 7.40
C GLY A 138 -15.93 -0.80 8.45
N GLN A 139 -15.06 -1.68 8.00
CA GLN A 139 -14.30 -2.62 8.81
C GLN A 139 -12.83 -2.26 8.73
N PHE A 140 -12.24 -1.96 9.88
CA PHE A 140 -10.82 -1.61 9.99
C PHE A 140 -10.05 -2.90 10.28
N THR A 141 -9.42 -3.47 9.27
CA THR A 141 -8.68 -4.72 9.40
C THR A 141 -7.26 -4.52 8.88
N GLY A 142 -6.26 -4.76 9.71
CA GLY A 142 -4.87 -4.69 9.31
C GLY A 142 -4.42 -3.32 8.76
N LEU A 143 -4.93 -2.20 9.28
CA LEU A 143 -4.69 -0.84 8.78
C LEU A 143 -5.27 -0.58 7.38
N SER A 144 -6.24 -1.38 6.98
CA SER A 144 -7.03 -1.22 5.76
C SER A 144 -8.51 -1.03 6.08
N LEU A 145 -9.26 -0.49 5.13
CA LEU A 145 -10.70 -0.32 5.22
C LEU A 145 -11.39 -1.22 4.19
N ASN A 146 -12.25 -2.09 4.69
CA ASN A 146 -13.13 -2.93 3.88
C ASN A 146 -14.59 -2.63 4.18
N THR A 147 -15.50 -2.98 3.26
CA THR A 147 -16.94 -2.86 3.47
C THR A 147 -17.60 -4.17 3.04
N GLU A 148 -18.17 -4.92 3.98
CA GLU A 148 -18.85 -6.19 3.68
C GLU A 148 -20.34 -5.97 3.45
N GLY A 149 -20.78 -6.08 2.19
CA GLY A 149 -22.19 -6.19 1.83
C GLY A 149 -23.06 -4.97 2.08
N VAL A 150 -22.50 -3.85 2.53
CA VAL A 150 -23.20 -2.58 2.76
C VAL A 150 -22.37 -1.42 2.21
N GLY A 151 -22.58 -1.11 0.94
CA GLY A 151 -21.84 -0.09 0.21
C GLY A 151 -20.55 -0.64 -0.42
N ASN A 152 -19.99 0.11 -1.36
CA ASN A 152 -18.83 -0.25 -2.14
C ASN A 152 -17.89 0.96 -2.24
N LEU A 153 -16.62 0.80 -1.86
CA LEU A 153 -15.59 1.84 -1.96
C LEU A 153 -15.20 2.16 -3.42
N SER A 154 -15.68 1.40 -4.37
CA SER A 154 -15.53 1.64 -5.80
C SER A 154 -16.81 2.19 -6.47
N SER A 155 -17.85 2.50 -5.69
CA SER A 155 -19.12 3.03 -6.21
C SER A 155 -19.19 4.55 -6.06
N VAL A 156 -19.37 5.25 -7.17
CA VAL A 156 -19.58 6.71 -7.18
C VAL A 156 -20.81 7.07 -6.35
N ARG A 157 -21.92 6.33 -6.51
CA ARG A 157 -23.15 6.56 -5.73
C ARG A 157 -22.90 6.46 -4.23
N ASP A 158 -22.15 5.46 -3.79
CA ASP A 158 -21.92 5.25 -2.35
C ASP A 158 -20.90 6.26 -1.81
N LEU A 159 -19.82 6.56 -2.55
CA LEU A 159 -18.81 7.54 -2.18
C LEU A 159 -19.31 9.00 -2.23
N THR A 160 -20.40 9.27 -2.92
CA THR A 160 -21.05 10.61 -2.91
C THR A 160 -22.14 10.74 -1.85
N ASN A 161 -22.60 9.62 -1.29
CA ASN A 161 -23.60 9.61 -0.23
C ASN A 161 -23.02 10.15 1.08
N ALA A 162 -23.46 11.35 1.47
CA ALA A 162 -22.95 12.04 2.65
C ALA A 162 -23.13 11.22 3.95
N ALA A 163 -24.26 10.53 4.11
CA ALA A 163 -24.53 9.72 5.31
C ALA A 163 -23.62 8.48 5.37
N TYR A 164 -23.30 7.89 4.23
CA TYR A 164 -22.36 6.78 4.14
C TYR A 164 -20.94 7.22 4.50
N LEU A 165 -20.44 8.30 3.88
CA LEU A 165 -19.12 8.85 4.18
C LEU A 165 -18.98 9.29 5.65
N GLN A 166 -20.02 9.94 6.21
CA GLN A 166 -20.01 10.33 7.62
C GLN A 166 -19.92 9.12 8.55
N ARG A 167 -20.59 8.00 8.21
CA ARG A 167 -20.47 6.75 8.98
C ARG A 167 -19.05 6.18 8.90
N LEU A 168 -18.45 6.12 7.71
CA LEU A 168 -17.07 5.65 7.56
C LEU A 168 -16.08 6.54 8.32
N ALA A 169 -16.27 7.86 8.29
CA ALA A 169 -15.40 8.82 8.96
C ALA A 169 -15.63 8.91 10.49
N ARG A 170 -16.73 8.37 11.01
CA ARG A 170 -17.12 8.49 12.43
C ARG A 170 -16.04 8.09 13.43
N PRO A 171 -15.24 7.03 13.23
CA PRO A 171 -14.15 6.68 14.15
C PRO A 171 -13.14 7.81 14.33
N PHE A 172 -12.88 8.58 13.28
CA PHE A 172 -11.89 9.66 13.24
C PHE A 172 -12.48 11.04 13.54
N ARG A 173 -13.79 11.16 13.71
CA ARG A 173 -14.49 12.45 13.85
C ARG A 173 -13.91 13.33 14.95
N SER A 174 -13.63 12.75 16.12
CA SER A 174 -13.07 13.51 17.25
C SER A 174 -11.68 14.10 16.96
N TYR A 175 -10.90 13.44 16.09
CA TYR A 175 -9.66 13.97 15.59
C TYR A 175 -9.90 15.04 14.52
N PHE A 176 -10.79 14.80 13.55
CA PHE A 176 -11.06 15.73 12.45
C PHE A 176 -11.64 17.06 12.94
N ASP A 177 -12.66 17.01 13.81
CA ASP A 177 -13.31 18.20 14.35
C ASP A 177 -12.44 18.92 15.41
N GLY A 178 -11.49 18.24 16.02
CA GLY A 178 -10.62 18.72 17.08
C GLY A 178 -9.20 19.08 16.63
N PRO A 179 -8.21 18.21 16.85
CA PRO A 179 -6.80 18.52 16.56
C PRO A 179 -6.53 18.91 15.11
N PHE A 180 -7.10 18.17 14.15
CA PHE A 180 -6.95 18.44 12.73
C PHE A 180 -7.49 19.82 12.34
N ALA A 181 -8.74 20.13 12.69
CA ALA A 181 -9.34 21.42 12.38
C ALA A 181 -8.56 22.59 13.00
N ARG A 182 -8.05 22.42 14.25
CA ARG A 182 -7.18 23.44 14.86
C ARG A 182 -5.90 23.62 14.05
N ARG A 183 -5.25 22.53 13.63
CA ARG A 183 -4.01 22.57 12.86
C ARG A 183 -4.19 23.27 11.51
N VAL A 184 -5.28 22.98 10.82
CA VAL A 184 -5.61 23.58 9.53
C VAL A 184 -5.92 25.07 9.66
N ARG A 185 -6.53 25.51 10.75
CA ARG A 185 -6.88 26.91 11.01
C ARG A 185 -5.73 27.77 11.56
N THR A 186 -4.52 27.22 11.73
CA THR A 186 -3.38 27.97 12.31
C THR A 186 -2.99 29.18 11.48
N ARG A 187 -3.23 29.11 10.17
CA ARG A 187 -2.96 30.20 9.22
C ARG A 187 -3.81 30.06 7.95
N ARG A 188 -3.75 31.08 7.08
CA ARG A 188 -4.32 31.00 5.74
C ARG A 188 -3.39 30.17 4.85
N TRP A 189 -3.97 29.31 4.01
CA TRP A 189 -3.28 28.48 3.04
C TRP A 189 -3.68 28.90 1.63
N ASP A 190 -2.71 29.12 0.75
CA ASP A 190 -2.97 29.37 -0.67
C ASP A 190 -3.32 28.05 -1.40
N LEU A 191 -2.70 26.93 -0.97
CA LEU A 191 -2.98 25.61 -1.50
C LEU A 191 -3.08 24.56 -0.37
N VAL A 192 -4.06 23.68 -0.48
CA VAL A 192 -4.12 22.43 0.28
C VAL A 192 -4.13 21.26 -0.70
N GLY A 193 -3.11 20.41 -0.62
CA GLY A 193 -2.94 19.22 -1.46
C GLY A 193 -3.13 17.93 -0.65
N PHE A 194 -3.92 16.99 -1.20
CA PHE A 194 -4.08 15.66 -0.66
C PHE A 194 -3.31 14.64 -1.49
N SER A 195 -2.50 13.80 -0.85
CA SER A 195 -1.88 12.64 -1.48
C SER A 195 -2.59 11.37 -1.02
N VAL A 196 -3.34 10.75 -1.94
CA VAL A 196 -4.19 9.57 -1.71
C VAL A 196 -3.60 8.42 -2.52
N ASN A 197 -3.04 7.43 -1.83
CA ASN A 197 -2.26 6.36 -2.47
C ASN A 197 -2.92 4.98 -2.35
N TYR A 198 -3.91 4.85 -1.47
CA TYR A 198 -4.59 3.59 -1.19
C TYR A 198 -6.11 3.77 -1.19
N LEU A 199 -6.83 2.72 -1.62
CA LEU A 199 -8.30 2.68 -1.59
C LEU A 199 -8.87 3.01 -0.20
N SER A 200 -8.21 2.54 0.86
CA SER A 200 -8.62 2.83 2.24
C SER A 200 -8.58 4.31 2.61
N GLN A 201 -7.79 5.12 1.91
CA GLN A 201 -7.70 6.57 2.13
C GLN A 201 -8.80 7.35 1.39
N LEU A 202 -9.34 6.81 0.30
CA LEU A 202 -10.25 7.51 -0.60
C LEU A 202 -11.49 8.11 0.11
N PRO A 203 -12.28 7.36 0.91
CA PRO A 203 -13.47 7.92 1.56
C PRO A 203 -13.12 9.01 2.57
N PHE A 204 -11.98 8.90 3.25
CA PHE A 204 -11.51 9.92 4.19
C PHE A 204 -10.99 11.16 3.46
N ALA A 205 -10.35 10.99 2.31
CA ALA A 205 -9.93 12.12 1.47
C ALA A 205 -11.14 12.93 1.00
N ILE A 206 -12.18 12.26 0.48
CA ILE A 206 -13.44 12.90 0.06
C ILE A 206 -14.08 13.66 1.25
N HIS A 207 -14.13 13.02 2.41
CA HIS A 207 -14.67 13.65 3.62
C HIS A 207 -13.84 14.88 4.03
N LEU A 208 -12.50 14.78 4.05
CA LEU A 208 -11.62 15.86 4.48
C LEU A 208 -11.58 17.02 3.49
N VAL A 209 -11.70 16.79 2.19
CA VAL A 209 -11.82 17.86 1.18
C VAL A 209 -13.05 18.72 1.47
N ARG A 210 -14.21 18.11 1.69
CA ARG A 210 -15.44 18.80 2.10
C ARG A 210 -15.27 19.56 3.42
N HIS A 211 -14.61 18.93 4.39
CA HIS A 211 -14.35 19.53 5.70
C HIS A 211 -13.43 20.76 5.57
N ILE A 212 -12.35 20.68 4.78
CA ILE A 212 -11.44 21.80 4.52
C ILE A 212 -12.13 22.91 3.74
N ARG A 213 -12.92 22.58 2.73
CA ARG A 213 -13.68 23.61 1.98
C ARG A 213 -14.60 24.42 2.89
N ALA A 214 -15.26 23.75 3.88
CA ALA A 214 -16.08 24.42 4.89
C ALA A 214 -15.24 25.28 5.86
N LEU A 215 -14.00 24.89 6.18
CA LEU A 215 -13.12 25.63 7.09
C LEU A 215 -12.40 26.79 6.39
N LEU A 216 -12.04 26.63 5.11
CA LEU A 216 -11.20 27.51 4.31
C LEU A 216 -11.81 27.67 2.90
N PRO A 217 -12.87 28.47 2.75
CA PRO A 217 -13.61 28.58 1.48
C PRO A 217 -12.78 29.03 0.27
N GLU A 218 -11.79 29.90 0.50
CA GLU A 218 -10.99 30.55 -0.54
C GLU A 218 -9.71 29.78 -0.92
N THR A 219 -9.38 28.71 -0.19
CA THR A 219 -8.15 27.96 -0.43
C THR A 219 -8.24 27.11 -1.69
N PHE A 220 -7.20 27.08 -2.50
CA PHE A 220 -7.10 26.16 -3.64
C PHE A 220 -6.88 24.72 -3.14
N ILE A 221 -7.78 23.80 -3.46
CA ILE A 221 -7.73 22.40 -3.02
C ILE A 221 -7.42 21.50 -4.19
N CYS A 222 -6.37 20.68 -4.09
CA CYS A 222 -6.05 19.65 -5.08
C CYS A 222 -5.90 18.26 -4.46
N LEU A 223 -6.23 17.24 -5.25
CA LEU A 223 -6.01 15.83 -4.88
C LEU A 223 -5.12 15.17 -5.93
N GLY A 224 -4.23 14.30 -5.47
CA GLY A 224 -3.37 13.47 -6.32
C GLY A 224 -2.98 12.20 -5.59
N GLY A 225 -2.06 11.44 -6.19
CA GLY A 225 -1.57 10.16 -5.70
C GLY A 225 -2.03 8.98 -6.53
N THR A 226 -1.49 7.80 -6.25
CA THR A 226 -1.73 6.58 -7.03
C THR A 226 -3.20 6.22 -7.08
N GLU A 227 -3.88 6.28 -5.94
CA GLU A 227 -5.31 5.96 -5.85
C GLU A 227 -6.19 6.93 -6.67
N ILE A 228 -5.89 8.22 -6.65
CA ILE A 228 -6.62 9.21 -7.46
C ILE A 228 -6.38 8.96 -8.95
N THR A 229 -5.15 8.63 -9.33
CA THR A 229 -4.82 8.28 -10.71
C THR A 229 -5.58 7.04 -11.17
N ASP A 230 -5.68 6.00 -10.33
CA ASP A 230 -6.41 4.78 -10.62
C ASP A 230 -7.92 5.01 -10.69
N VAL A 231 -8.48 5.86 -9.83
CA VAL A 231 -9.88 6.29 -9.92
C VAL A 231 -10.15 6.92 -11.27
N VAL A 232 -9.39 7.95 -11.66
CA VAL A 232 -9.59 8.67 -12.94
C VAL A 232 -9.41 7.75 -14.14
N LYS A 233 -8.42 6.88 -14.11
CA LYS A 233 -8.10 5.91 -15.16
C LYS A 233 -9.22 4.88 -15.37
N SER A 234 -9.88 4.47 -14.28
CA SER A 234 -10.81 3.33 -14.27
C SER A 234 -12.30 3.74 -14.25
N LEU A 235 -12.62 4.99 -13.95
CA LEU A 235 -14.00 5.48 -13.95
C LEU A 235 -14.72 5.16 -15.25
N ARG A 236 -15.95 4.69 -15.13
CA ARG A 236 -16.82 4.39 -16.28
C ARG A 236 -17.21 5.66 -17.03
N ASP A 237 -17.61 6.69 -16.28
CA ASP A 237 -17.87 8.03 -16.78
C ASP A 237 -16.85 8.99 -16.16
N ARG A 238 -16.15 9.74 -17.02
CA ARG A 238 -15.10 10.66 -16.56
C ARG A 238 -15.63 11.88 -15.85
N GLU A 239 -16.84 12.31 -16.15
CA GLU A 239 -17.49 13.41 -15.45
C GLU A 239 -17.75 13.07 -13.99
N ASP A 240 -17.81 11.79 -13.64
CA ASP A 240 -17.93 11.31 -12.26
C ASP A 240 -16.72 11.71 -11.37
N VAL A 241 -15.59 12.12 -11.92
CA VAL A 241 -14.49 12.72 -11.16
C VAL A 241 -14.99 13.92 -10.36
N TRP A 242 -15.76 14.80 -10.98
CA TRP A 242 -16.29 16.00 -10.32
C TRP A 242 -17.50 15.71 -9.45
N THR A 243 -18.17 14.60 -9.69
CA THR A 243 -19.20 14.06 -8.79
C THR A 243 -18.57 13.52 -7.51
N LEU A 244 -17.42 12.87 -7.60
CA LEU A 244 -16.67 12.37 -6.43
C LEU A 244 -15.99 13.52 -5.65
N PHE A 245 -15.43 14.51 -6.35
CA PHE A 245 -14.63 15.59 -5.76
C PHE A 245 -15.21 16.98 -6.04
N PRO A 246 -16.49 17.26 -5.68
CA PRO A 246 -17.16 18.52 -6.04
C PRO A 246 -16.53 19.76 -5.41
N ASP A 247 -15.82 19.59 -4.27
CA ASP A 247 -15.20 20.66 -3.50
C ASP A 247 -13.70 20.84 -3.82
N ALA A 248 -13.17 20.11 -4.80
CA ALA A 248 -11.80 20.25 -5.27
C ALA A 248 -11.69 21.26 -6.44
N ASP A 249 -10.58 21.99 -6.49
CA ASP A 249 -10.26 22.91 -7.58
C ASP A 249 -9.41 22.25 -8.67
N ALA A 250 -8.70 21.18 -8.34
CA ALA A 250 -7.94 20.38 -9.29
C ALA A 250 -7.82 18.92 -8.85
N VAL A 251 -7.75 18.02 -9.84
CA VAL A 251 -7.35 16.62 -9.65
C VAL A 251 -6.06 16.37 -10.44
N VAL A 252 -5.04 15.84 -9.77
CA VAL A 252 -3.72 15.56 -10.33
C VAL A 252 -3.63 14.08 -10.69
N VAL A 253 -3.30 13.80 -11.96
CA VAL A 253 -3.23 12.45 -12.52
C VAL A 253 -1.81 12.14 -12.95
N GLY A 254 -1.25 11.05 -12.45
CA GLY A 254 0.14 10.69 -12.66
C GLY A 254 1.06 11.15 -11.54
N GLU A 255 2.34 11.37 -11.89
CA GLU A 255 3.35 11.83 -10.94
C GLU A 255 3.16 13.34 -10.67
N GLY A 256 3.32 13.77 -9.45
CA GLY A 256 2.83 15.09 -9.01
C GLY A 256 3.89 16.15 -8.77
N GLU A 257 5.19 15.83 -8.88
CA GLU A 257 6.26 16.73 -8.45
C GLU A 257 6.30 18.02 -9.28
N SER A 258 6.37 17.92 -10.59
CA SER A 258 6.35 19.09 -11.48
C SER A 258 4.98 19.79 -11.50
N VAL A 259 3.90 19.03 -11.32
CA VAL A 259 2.54 19.57 -11.26
C VAL A 259 2.37 20.45 -10.01
N LEU A 260 2.83 20.01 -8.85
CA LEU A 260 2.77 20.82 -7.63
C LEU A 260 3.54 22.15 -7.79
N VAL A 261 4.74 22.09 -8.36
CA VAL A 261 5.55 23.29 -8.63
C VAL A 261 4.80 24.25 -9.57
N GLU A 262 4.12 23.73 -10.58
CA GLU A 262 3.34 24.57 -11.50
C GLU A 262 2.11 25.19 -10.82
N LEU A 263 1.37 24.43 -10.00
CA LEU A 263 0.25 24.95 -9.22
C LEU A 263 0.70 26.07 -8.30
N LEU A 264 1.80 25.88 -7.58
CA LEU A 264 2.38 26.91 -6.70
C LEU A 264 2.83 28.14 -7.51
N SER A 265 3.45 27.94 -8.67
CA SER A 265 3.87 29.04 -9.56
C SER A 265 2.69 29.85 -10.10
N ALA A 266 1.59 29.19 -10.45
CA ALA A 266 0.37 29.87 -10.90
C ALA A 266 -0.22 30.73 -9.77
N LEU A 267 -0.32 30.18 -8.57
CA LEU A 267 -0.83 30.87 -7.38
C LEU A 267 0.07 32.05 -6.97
N ALA A 268 1.40 31.87 -7.02
CA ALA A 268 2.37 32.94 -6.76
C ALA A 268 2.18 34.13 -7.69
N ALA A 269 1.79 33.87 -8.93
CA ALA A 269 1.50 34.87 -9.94
C ALA A 269 0.05 35.41 -9.91
N GLY A 270 -0.76 35.02 -8.92
CA GLY A 270 -2.17 35.38 -8.83
C GLY A 270 -3.04 34.86 -9.97
N ARG A 271 -2.62 33.75 -10.61
CA ARG A 271 -3.31 33.15 -11.76
C ARG A 271 -3.90 31.80 -11.40
N LYS A 272 -4.96 31.41 -12.10
CA LYS A 272 -5.46 30.03 -12.06
C LYS A 272 -4.58 29.12 -12.91
N PRO A 273 -4.46 27.81 -12.56
CA PRO A 273 -3.79 26.84 -13.41
C PRO A 273 -4.38 26.83 -14.81
N ARG A 274 -3.55 26.54 -15.83
CA ARG A 274 -4.00 26.54 -17.23
C ARG A 274 -4.75 25.26 -17.56
N PRO A 275 -5.92 25.34 -18.21
CA PRO A 275 -6.60 24.17 -18.75
C PRO A 275 -5.76 23.45 -19.81
N GLY A 276 -5.94 22.12 -19.93
CA GLY A 276 -5.27 21.30 -20.95
C GLY A 276 -3.82 20.93 -20.65
N ARG A 277 -3.32 21.27 -19.47
CA ARG A 277 -2.00 20.81 -19.01
C ARG A 277 -2.05 19.31 -18.71
N PRO A 278 -1.10 18.50 -19.21
CA PRO A 278 -0.98 17.10 -18.79
C PRO A 278 -0.94 16.96 -17.27
N GLY A 279 -1.65 15.98 -16.75
CA GLY A 279 -1.70 15.66 -15.33
C GLY A 279 -2.56 16.59 -14.46
N ILE A 280 -3.20 17.61 -15.01
CA ILE A 280 -4.10 18.50 -14.24
C ILE A 280 -5.50 18.45 -14.85
N LEU A 281 -6.47 17.99 -14.07
CA LEU A 281 -7.89 18.10 -14.38
C LEU A 281 -8.46 19.29 -13.61
N LEU A 282 -9.22 20.14 -14.30
CA LEU A 282 -9.91 21.29 -13.72
C LEU A 282 -11.42 21.18 -13.98
N PRO A 283 -12.29 21.61 -13.03
CA PRO A 283 -13.72 21.64 -13.25
C PRO A 283 -14.07 22.43 -14.53
N ARG A 284 -15.01 21.93 -15.32
CA ARG A 284 -15.49 22.54 -16.58
C ARG A 284 -14.45 22.72 -17.69
N ALA A 285 -13.27 22.15 -17.54
CA ALA A 285 -12.20 22.18 -18.55
C ALA A 285 -11.98 20.83 -19.23
N SER A 286 -13.03 19.99 -19.35
CA SER A 286 -12.93 18.72 -20.06
C SER A 286 -12.55 18.95 -21.51
N PRO A 287 -11.52 18.28 -22.05
CA PRO A 287 -11.25 18.34 -23.47
C PRO A 287 -12.43 17.73 -24.24
N PRO A 288 -12.88 18.33 -25.32
CA PRO A 288 -13.87 17.72 -26.20
C PRO A 288 -13.24 16.50 -26.86
N GLY A 289 -13.75 15.32 -26.57
CA GLY A 289 -13.32 14.06 -27.18
C GLY A 289 -12.87 13.03 -26.16
N GLY A 290 -13.39 11.81 -26.24
CA GLY A 290 -13.23 10.68 -25.31
C GLY A 290 -11.82 10.08 -25.17
N GLY A 291 -10.76 10.85 -25.40
CA GLY A 291 -9.37 10.43 -25.17
C GLY A 291 -8.98 10.39 -23.69
N LEU A 292 -8.07 9.51 -23.32
CA LEU A 292 -7.49 9.43 -21.99
C LEU A 292 -6.74 10.73 -21.65
N HIS A 293 -6.86 11.20 -20.40
CA HIS A 293 -6.11 12.38 -19.96
C HIS A 293 -4.61 12.07 -19.97
N PRO A 294 -3.76 12.93 -20.60
CA PRO A 294 -2.33 12.74 -20.54
C PRO A 294 -1.87 12.77 -19.08
N VAL A 295 -1.16 11.73 -18.65
CA VAL A 295 -0.53 11.66 -17.33
C VAL A 295 0.85 12.31 -17.36
N VAL A 296 1.31 12.85 -16.22
CA VAL A 296 2.70 13.28 -16.08
C VAL A 296 3.55 12.08 -15.70
N ILE A 297 4.67 11.95 -16.40
CA ILE A 297 5.74 11.00 -16.12
C ILE A 297 7.01 11.83 -15.91
N GLU A 298 7.52 11.84 -14.69
CA GLU A 298 8.68 12.67 -14.31
C GLU A 298 9.99 12.09 -14.85
N ASP A 299 10.94 12.97 -15.13
CA ASP A 299 12.34 12.58 -15.31
C ASP A 299 12.98 12.31 -13.93
N VAL A 300 13.03 11.05 -13.52
CA VAL A 300 13.55 10.66 -12.21
C VAL A 300 15.04 11.03 -12.03
N ALA A 301 15.77 11.25 -13.14
CA ALA A 301 17.16 11.70 -13.08
C ALA A 301 17.28 13.17 -12.67
N ALA A 302 16.30 13.98 -13.03
CA ALA A 302 16.24 15.40 -12.72
C ALA A 302 15.55 15.71 -11.38
N LEU A 303 14.77 14.79 -10.85
CA LEU A 303 14.04 15.02 -9.59
C LEU A 303 15.00 15.42 -8.44
N PRO A 304 14.64 16.41 -7.63
CA PRO A 304 15.34 16.75 -6.39
C PRO A 304 15.31 15.57 -5.39
N ALA A 305 16.17 15.66 -4.37
CA ALA A 305 16.13 14.73 -3.25
C ALA A 305 14.83 14.87 -2.45
N PRO A 306 14.21 13.76 -2.00
CA PRO A 306 13.05 13.83 -1.12
C PRO A 306 13.45 14.40 0.26
N ARG A 307 12.52 15.09 0.93
CA ARG A 307 12.73 15.73 2.22
C ARG A 307 12.20 14.83 3.34
N TYR A 308 13.12 14.16 4.02
CA TYR A 308 12.80 13.30 5.19
C TYR A 308 13.01 13.99 6.52
N ASP A 309 13.68 15.14 6.51
CA ASP A 309 13.97 16.01 7.66
C ASP A 309 12.73 16.75 8.18
N VAL A 310 11.64 16.76 7.44
CA VAL A 310 10.38 17.42 7.80
C VAL A 310 9.49 16.62 8.74
N TRP A 311 9.83 15.35 8.99
CA TRP A 311 9.00 14.43 9.77
C TRP A 311 9.50 14.28 11.21
N ASP A 312 8.55 14.24 12.16
CA ASP A 312 8.83 13.87 13.54
C ASP A 312 8.85 12.33 13.67
N TRP A 313 10.03 11.77 13.43
CA TRP A 313 10.26 10.32 13.43
C TRP A 313 9.88 9.63 14.73
N ALA A 314 9.92 10.31 15.89
CA ALA A 314 9.54 9.76 17.17
C ALA A 314 8.04 9.41 17.28
N GLN A 315 7.21 9.95 16.39
CA GLN A 315 5.78 9.66 16.36
C GLN A 315 5.43 8.38 15.61
N TYR A 316 6.32 7.88 14.75
CA TYR A 316 6.08 6.65 13.97
C TYR A 316 6.20 5.40 14.84
N TRP A 317 5.54 4.33 14.40
CA TRP A 317 5.45 3.08 15.18
C TRP A 317 6.61 2.15 14.87
N VAL A 318 7.82 2.64 15.00
CA VAL A 318 9.08 1.92 14.74
C VAL A 318 10.13 2.28 15.77
N PRO A 319 11.06 1.37 16.09
CA PRO A 319 12.14 1.64 17.04
C PRO A 319 13.27 2.48 16.44
N GLU A 320 13.37 2.50 15.11
CA GLU A 320 14.34 3.28 14.35
C GLU A 320 13.74 3.69 13.00
N PRO A 321 14.11 4.86 12.45
CA PRO A 321 13.57 5.34 11.18
C PRO A 321 13.83 4.39 10.02
N VAL A 322 12.79 4.20 9.17
CA VAL A 322 12.89 3.48 7.89
C VAL A 322 12.45 4.42 6.77
N VAL A 323 13.36 4.71 5.87
CA VAL A 323 13.10 5.58 4.72
C VAL A 323 12.55 4.77 3.55
N LEU A 324 11.46 5.24 2.96
CA LEU A 324 10.97 4.76 1.66
C LEU A 324 11.61 5.60 0.56
N TYR A 325 12.36 4.97 -0.35
CA TYR A 325 13.09 5.66 -1.40
C TYR A 325 12.94 4.96 -2.74
N ALA A 326 12.72 5.71 -3.83
CA ALA A 326 12.54 5.17 -5.18
C ALA A 326 13.76 5.47 -6.08
N PRO A 327 14.74 4.57 -6.18
CA PRO A 327 15.86 4.72 -7.11
C PRO A 327 15.46 4.53 -8.58
N THR A 328 14.34 3.87 -8.82
CA THR A 328 13.74 3.70 -10.15
C THR A 328 12.22 3.84 -10.06
N ARG A 329 11.58 4.17 -11.17
CA ARG A 329 10.13 4.11 -11.33
C ARG A 329 9.79 3.35 -12.60
N GLY A 330 8.73 2.56 -12.56
CA GLY A 330 8.35 1.65 -13.63
C GLY A 330 9.17 0.37 -13.61
N CYS A 331 8.72 -0.61 -14.39
CA CYS A 331 9.30 -1.94 -14.45
C CYS A 331 10.13 -2.12 -15.73
N TYR A 332 11.40 -2.53 -15.59
CA TYR A 332 12.27 -2.76 -16.75
C TYR A 332 11.79 -3.92 -17.63
N TRP A 333 11.07 -4.90 -17.06
CA TRP A 333 10.53 -6.03 -17.81
C TRP A 333 9.36 -5.60 -18.69
N ASN A 334 8.38 -4.95 -18.10
CA ASN A 334 7.23 -4.29 -18.77
C ASN A 334 6.47 -5.18 -19.77
N ARG A 335 6.37 -6.51 -19.52
CA ARG A 335 5.77 -7.47 -20.45
C ARG A 335 4.71 -8.35 -19.83
N CYS A 336 4.63 -8.40 -18.48
CA CYS A 336 3.68 -9.28 -17.80
C CYS A 336 2.25 -8.97 -18.22
N THR A 337 1.56 -9.98 -18.77
CA THR A 337 0.23 -9.79 -19.38
C THR A 337 -0.88 -9.53 -18.37
N PHE A 338 -0.66 -9.86 -17.11
CA PHE A 338 -1.59 -9.63 -16.00
C PHE A 338 -1.43 -8.25 -15.34
N CYS A 339 -0.31 -7.56 -15.60
CA CYS A 339 0.06 -6.35 -14.88
C CYS A 339 -0.56 -5.12 -15.52
N ASP A 340 -1.20 -4.30 -14.73
CA ASP A 340 -1.66 -2.95 -15.10
C ASP A 340 -0.99 -1.88 -14.22
N TYR A 341 0.07 -2.25 -13.54
CA TYR A 341 0.82 -1.36 -12.67
C TYR A 341 1.40 -0.19 -13.45
N GLY A 342 1.23 1.01 -12.92
CA GLY A 342 1.77 2.20 -13.51
C GLY A 342 0.71 3.24 -13.90
N LEU A 343 1.20 4.35 -14.41
CA LEU A 343 0.43 5.57 -14.64
C LEU A 343 -0.19 5.63 -16.01
N ASN A 344 0.21 4.73 -16.90
CA ASN A 344 -0.11 4.84 -18.30
C ASN A 344 -1.32 3.97 -18.66
N THR A 345 -2.32 4.61 -19.24
CA THR A 345 -3.54 3.96 -19.71
C THR A 345 -3.40 3.35 -21.11
N ASP A 346 -2.42 3.78 -21.90
CA ASP A 346 -2.18 3.29 -23.26
C ASP A 346 -1.23 2.12 -23.31
N LEU A 347 -0.36 2.01 -22.31
CA LEU A 347 0.58 0.91 -22.12
C LEU A 347 0.19 0.05 -20.91
N PRO A 348 0.47 -1.25 -20.93
CA PRO A 348 0.16 -2.14 -19.80
C PRO A 348 0.83 -1.72 -18.50
N THR A 349 2.03 -1.14 -18.56
CA THR A 349 2.81 -0.73 -17.38
C THR A 349 3.52 0.59 -17.63
N SER A 350 4.03 1.20 -16.56
CA SER A 350 4.85 2.41 -16.58
C SER A 350 6.21 2.18 -17.25
N PRO A 351 6.73 3.12 -18.04
CA PRO A 351 8.09 3.00 -18.58
C PRO A 351 9.12 3.00 -17.46
N SER A 352 10.16 2.16 -17.65
CA SER A 352 11.26 2.09 -16.68
C SER A 352 12.17 3.31 -16.80
N ARG A 353 12.43 3.97 -15.67
CA ARG A 353 13.31 5.13 -15.55
C ARG A 353 14.21 4.94 -14.35
N GLU A 354 15.50 5.18 -14.53
CA GLU A 354 16.53 4.96 -13.52
C GLU A 354 17.11 6.30 -13.04
N ARG A 355 17.15 6.53 -11.73
CA ARG A 355 17.88 7.64 -11.14
C ARG A 355 19.39 7.36 -11.24
N PRO A 356 20.24 8.32 -11.63
CA PRO A 356 21.68 8.11 -11.66
C PRO A 356 22.20 7.60 -10.30
N VAL A 357 22.98 6.54 -10.30
CA VAL A 357 23.44 5.87 -9.08
C VAL A 357 24.19 6.83 -8.15
N ALA A 358 24.99 7.75 -8.69
CA ALA A 358 25.66 8.78 -7.89
C ALA A 358 24.68 9.67 -7.12
N ARG A 359 23.52 9.99 -7.73
CA ARG A 359 22.45 10.74 -7.07
C ARG A 359 21.82 9.92 -5.95
N VAL A 360 21.55 8.63 -6.20
CA VAL A 360 21.01 7.72 -5.18
C VAL A 360 21.95 7.66 -3.98
N VAL A 361 23.25 7.50 -4.20
CA VAL A 361 24.26 7.49 -3.13
C VAL A 361 24.27 8.80 -2.35
N ALA A 362 24.17 9.95 -3.05
CA ALA A 362 24.12 11.26 -2.39
C ALA A 362 22.84 11.44 -1.53
N ASP A 363 21.68 11.05 -2.07
CA ASP A 363 20.40 11.12 -1.35
C ASP A 363 20.40 10.21 -0.11
N LEU A 364 20.90 8.98 -0.25
CA LEU A 364 21.00 8.04 0.87
C LEU A 364 22.02 8.49 1.92
N ARG A 365 23.12 9.13 1.50
CA ARG A 365 24.09 9.73 2.43
C ARG A 365 23.45 10.86 3.26
N ALA A 366 22.62 11.68 2.65
CA ALA A 366 21.86 12.68 3.37
C ALA A 366 20.83 12.04 4.31
N ALA A 367 20.12 11.01 3.88
CA ALA A 367 19.18 10.29 4.72
C ALA A 367 19.85 9.51 5.88
N ALA A 368 21.11 9.09 5.74
CA ALA A 368 21.85 8.34 6.75
C ALA A 368 22.12 9.13 8.04
N HIS A 369 21.90 10.46 8.04
CA HIS A 369 21.95 11.26 9.27
C HIS A 369 20.83 10.88 10.27
N PHE A 370 19.72 10.30 9.82
CA PHE A 370 18.59 9.92 10.67
C PHE A 370 18.09 8.49 10.45
N ALA A 371 18.36 7.85 9.30
CA ALA A 371 17.88 6.49 9.00
C ALA A 371 18.98 5.65 8.33
N ARG A 372 19.19 4.44 8.85
CA ARG A 372 20.10 3.46 8.25
C ARG A 372 19.37 2.28 7.59
N THR A 373 18.07 2.26 7.66
CA THR A 373 17.23 1.24 7.04
C THR A 373 16.38 1.90 5.95
N VAL A 374 16.42 1.32 4.76
CA VAL A 374 15.79 1.85 3.55
C VAL A 374 14.95 0.76 2.90
N TYR A 375 13.71 1.06 2.61
CA TYR A 375 12.92 0.25 1.70
C TYR A 375 12.94 0.92 0.31
N PHE A 376 13.48 0.22 -0.69
CA PHE A 376 13.41 0.70 -2.06
C PHE A 376 12.01 0.43 -2.62
N ALA A 377 11.20 1.47 -2.63
CA ALA A 377 9.85 1.47 -3.17
C ALA A 377 9.91 1.52 -4.70
N VAL A 378 10.04 0.37 -5.32
CA VAL A 378 10.24 0.18 -6.76
C VAL A 378 9.34 -0.92 -7.30
N ASP A 379 9.01 -0.85 -8.59
CA ASP A 379 8.27 -1.91 -9.28
C ASP A 379 9.17 -3.11 -9.63
N ALA A 380 10.33 -2.83 -10.19
CA ALA A 380 11.43 -3.78 -10.38
C ALA A 380 12.68 -3.05 -10.91
N MET A 381 13.81 -3.27 -10.30
CA MET A 381 15.11 -2.79 -10.79
C MET A 381 15.76 -3.80 -11.74
N SER A 382 16.36 -3.32 -12.84
CA SER A 382 17.10 -4.19 -13.76
C SER A 382 18.34 -4.80 -13.09
N PRO A 383 18.75 -6.03 -13.46
CA PRO A 383 19.98 -6.63 -12.94
C PRO A 383 21.23 -5.77 -13.18
N ARG A 384 21.26 -5.05 -14.29
CA ARG A 384 22.34 -4.10 -14.61
C ARG A 384 22.36 -2.93 -13.63
N TYR A 385 21.20 -2.36 -13.35
CA TYR A 385 21.09 -1.26 -12.40
C TYR A 385 21.43 -1.71 -10.98
N LEU A 386 20.92 -2.87 -10.55
CA LEU A 386 21.22 -3.46 -9.25
C LEU A 386 22.72 -3.65 -9.02
N ARG A 387 23.48 -4.16 -10.04
CA ARG A 387 24.94 -4.30 -9.95
C ARG A 387 25.62 -2.95 -9.74
N ARG A 388 25.25 -1.96 -10.55
CA ARG A 388 25.81 -0.59 -10.44
C ARG A 388 25.52 0.06 -9.09
N LEU A 389 24.27 -0.09 -8.62
CA LEU A 389 23.85 0.45 -7.33
C LEU A 389 24.59 -0.22 -6.18
N ALA A 390 24.65 -1.55 -6.18
CA ALA A 390 25.34 -2.31 -5.14
C ALA A 390 26.83 -1.98 -5.07
N SER A 391 27.53 -1.92 -6.22
CA SER A 391 28.94 -1.51 -6.27
C SER A 391 29.13 -0.10 -5.72
N ALA A 392 28.30 0.85 -6.12
CA ALA A 392 28.42 2.24 -5.66
C ALA A 392 28.12 2.42 -4.17
N LEU A 393 27.18 1.64 -3.62
CA LEU A 393 26.90 1.65 -2.17
C LEU A 393 28.09 1.10 -1.37
N ALA A 394 28.71 0.03 -1.86
CA ALA A 394 29.91 -0.55 -1.25
C ALA A 394 31.11 0.42 -1.32
N GLU A 395 31.36 1.02 -2.48
CA GLU A 395 32.44 2.02 -2.67
C GLU A 395 32.25 3.28 -1.82
N ALA A 396 30.99 3.67 -1.59
CA ALA A 396 30.67 4.84 -0.78
C ALA A 396 30.77 4.60 0.74
N ASP A 397 31.06 3.38 1.20
CA ASP A 397 31.01 2.91 2.60
C ASP A 397 29.70 3.30 3.30
N LEU A 398 28.61 3.27 2.55
CA LEU A 398 27.27 3.54 3.09
C LEU A 398 26.75 2.27 3.73
N ARG A 399 26.80 2.25 5.08
CA ARG A 399 26.27 1.13 5.89
C ARG A 399 24.77 1.21 6.04
N VAL A 400 24.04 1.08 4.93
CA VAL A 400 22.59 1.00 4.90
C VAL A 400 22.13 -0.45 4.83
N ARG A 401 21.03 -0.77 5.52
CA ARG A 401 20.29 -2.01 5.35
C ARG A 401 19.10 -1.71 4.44
N TRP A 402 18.83 -2.57 3.48
CA TRP A 402 17.73 -2.30 2.58
C TRP A 402 16.99 -3.57 2.13
N GLY A 403 15.74 -3.37 1.73
CA GLY A 403 14.90 -4.34 1.04
C GLY A 403 14.22 -3.73 -0.18
N ALA A 404 13.72 -4.57 -1.08
CA ALA A 404 13.04 -4.14 -2.31
C ALA A 404 12.14 -5.23 -2.87
N GLU A 405 11.22 -4.85 -3.76
CA GLU A 405 10.60 -5.78 -4.70
C GLU A 405 11.49 -5.99 -5.92
N LEU A 406 11.73 -7.24 -6.28
CA LEU A 406 12.63 -7.63 -7.35
C LEU A 406 12.01 -8.77 -8.19
N ARG A 407 12.67 -9.11 -9.30
CA ARG A 407 12.34 -10.27 -10.12
C ARG A 407 13.33 -11.41 -9.88
N LEU A 408 12.84 -12.66 -9.98
CA LEU A 408 13.67 -13.86 -9.89
C LEU A 408 14.50 -14.02 -11.19
N GLU A 409 15.59 -13.30 -11.27
CA GLU A 409 16.48 -13.30 -12.43
C GLU A 409 17.62 -14.30 -12.25
N ARG A 410 18.00 -15.01 -13.32
CA ARG A 410 19.11 -15.96 -13.32
C ARG A 410 20.44 -15.34 -12.86
N SER A 411 20.61 -14.04 -13.08
CA SER A 411 21.76 -13.28 -12.60
C SER A 411 21.96 -13.32 -11.08
N LEU A 412 20.89 -13.53 -10.30
CA LEU A 412 20.98 -13.73 -8.85
C LEU A 412 21.81 -14.97 -8.51
N ALA A 413 21.65 -16.06 -9.27
CA ALA A 413 22.44 -17.27 -9.15
C ALA A 413 23.87 -17.14 -9.76
N GLN A 414 24.19 -16.00 -10.36
CA GLN A 414 25.48 -15.70 -10.99
C GLN A 414 26.25 -14.62 -10.22
N GLY A 415 26.22 -14.68 -8.88
CA GLY A 415 26.96 -13.80 -7.97
C GLY A 415 26.26 -12.48 -7.63
N LEU A 416 25.12 -12.14 -8.26
CA LEU A 416 24.41 -10.91 -7.92
C LEU A 416 23.86 -10.95 -6.50
N ALA A 417 23.32 -12.09 -6.02
CA ALA A 417 22.78 -12.19 -4.66
C ALA A 417 23.85 -11.84 -3.60
N ARG A 418 25.07 -12.33 -3.76
CA ARG A 418 26.18 -12.00 -2.84
C ARG A 418 26.52 -10.51 -2.89
N LEU A 419 26.64 -9.94 -4.09
CA LEU A 419 26.91 -8.50 -4.26
C LEU A 419 25.82 -7.63 -3.59
N LEU A 420 24.55 -8.00 -3.75
CA LEU A 420 23.45 -7.30 -3.09
C LEU A 420 23.56 -7.37 -1.56
N ARG A 421 23.92 -8.56 -1.03
CA ARG A 421 24.10 -8.73 0.42
C ARG A 421 25.25 -7.88 0.94
N ASP A 422 26.38 -7.87 0.25
CA ASP A 422 27.56 -7.07 0.62
C ASP A 422 27.23 -5.56 0.59
N ALA A 423 26.32 -5.15 -0.29
CA ALA A 423 25.79 -3.79 -0.36
C ALA A 423 24.63 -3.50 0.63
N GLY A 424 24.36 -4.42 1.57
CA GLY A 424 23.37 -4.20 2.64
C GLY A 424 21.95 -4.70 2.37
N CYS A 425 21.70 -5.46 1.28
CA CYS A 425 20.39 -6.10 1.07
C CYS A 425 20.14 -7.15 2.15
N VAL A 426 19.04 -7.00 2.89
CA VAL A 426 18.67 -7.93 3.97
C VAL A 426 17.46 -8.79 3.62
N SER A 427 16.59 -8.29 2.74
CA SER A 427 15.43 -9.03 2.23
C SER A 427 15.02 -8.55 0.86
N ALA A 428 14.36 -9.41 0.10
CA ALA A 428 13.69 -9.02 -1.13
C ALA A 428 12.41 -9.83 -1.35
N ALA A 429 11.41 -9.17 -1.94
CA ALA A 429 10.23 -9.83 -2.42
C ALA A 429 10.31 -10.06 -3.91
N PHE A 430 9.78 -11.18 -4.29
CA PHE A 430 9.84 -11.63 -5.67
C PHE A 430 8.47 -12.04 -6.17
N GLY A 431 8.09 -11.50 -7.32
CA GLY A 431 6.98 -12.05 -8.07
C GLY A 431 7.35 -13.44 -8.60
N TYR A 432 7.05 -14.47 -7.80
CA TYR A 432 7.16 -15.88 -8.17
C TYR A 432 6.05 -16.28 -9.13
N GLU A 433 4.86 -15.76 -8.92
CA GLU A 433 3.58 -15.88 -9.60
C GLU A 433 3.05 -17.32 -9.61
N SER A 434 3.78 -18.30 -10.18
CA SER A 434 3.33 -19.66 -10.33
C SER A 434 4.49 -20.67 -10.36
N GLY A 435 4.23 -21.91 -9.93
CA GLY A 435 5.12 -23.06 -10.10
C GLY A 435 4.91 -23.81 -11.42
N SER A 436 3.97 -23.37 -12.25
CA SER A 436 3.74 -23.92 -13.58
C SER A 436 4.46 -23.12 -14.65
N GLN A 437 5.35 -23.77 -15.44
CA GLN A 437 6.00 -23.11 -16.56
C GLN A 437 4.99 -22.61 -17.58
N ARG A 438 3.93 -23.37 -17.84
CA ARG A 438 2.86 -23.00 -18.76
C ARG A 438 2.18 -21.69 -18.34
N VAL A 439 1.95 -21.49 -17.06
CA VAL A 439 1.38 -20.23 -16.54
C VAL A 439 2.40 -19.11 -16.66
N LEU A 440 3.67 -19.33 -16.27
CA LEU A 440 4.73 -18.31 -16.38
C LEU A 440 4.95 -17.84 -17.82
N ASP A 441 4.88 -18.75 -18.80
CA ASP A 441 4.97 -18.41 -20.21
C ASP A 441 3.75 -17.61 -20.68
N ARG A 442 2.55 -18.01 -20.24
CA ARG A 442 1.30 -17.35 -20.60
C ARG A 442 1.18 -15.93 -20.03
N ILE A 443 1.73 -15.70 -18.84
CA ILE A 443 1.79 -14.35 -18.25
C ILE A 443 3.01 -13.54 -18.73
N ASP A 444 3.82 -14.06 -19.64
CA ASP A 444 5.08 -13.47 -20.13
C ASP A 444 6.00 -13.00 -18.98
N LYS A 445 6.12 -13.85 -17.95
CA LYS A 445 6.97 -13.51 -16.79
C LYS A 445 8.46 -13.58 -17.14
N GLY A 446 8.85 -14.39 -18.12
CA GLY A 446 10.25 -14.56 -18.54
C GLY A 446 11.14 -15.27 -17.50
N VAL A 447 10.54 -16.03 -16.61
CA VAL A 447 11.21 -16.82 -15.57
C VAL A 447 11.00 -18.30 -15.86
N ARG A 448 12.03 -19.12 -15.64
CA ARG A 448 11.95 -20.57 -15.79
C ARG A 448 11.84 -21.24 -14.43
N VAL A 449 10.82 -22.07 -14.25
CA VAL A 449 10.62 -22.82 -12.99
C VAL A 449 11.86 -23.65 -12.64
N ALA A 450 12.54 -24.24 -13.65
CA ALA A 450 13.75 -25.04 -13.45
C ALA A 450 14.95 -24.25 -12.87
N ASP A 451 14.99 -22.91 -13.04
CA ASP A 451 16.05 -22.06 -12.52
C ASP A 451 15.79 -21.61 -11.07
N LEU A 452 14.53 -21.68 -10.62
CA LEU A 452 14.11 -21.14 -9.32
C LEU A 452 14.82 -21.76 -8.11
N PRO A 453 15.01 -23.10 -8.02
CA PRO A 453 15.69 -23.70 -6.87
C PRO A 453 17.13 -23.16 -6.71
N LEU A 454 17.85 -23.00 -7.81
CA LEU A 454 19.20 -22.46 -7.79
C LEU A 454 19.22 -20.99 -7.36
N ILE A 455 18.32 -20.17 -7.89
CA ILE A 455 18.20 -18.75 -7.52
C ILE A 455 17.89 -18.60 -6.03
N LEU A 456 16.93 -19.37 -5.53
CA LEU A 456 16.53 -19.33 -4.13
C LEU A 456 17.64 -19.83 -3.20
N ALA A 457 18.39 -20.85 -3.61
CA ALA A 457 19.53 -21.35 -2.85
C ALA A 457 20.65 -20.31 -2.72
N GLU A 458 20.96 -19.56 -3.77
CA GLU A 458 21.96 -18.50 -3.73
C GLU A 458 21.52 -17.30 -2.86
N LEU A 459 20.26 -16.93 -2.92
CA LEU A 459 19.70 -15.91 -2.01
C LEU A 459 19.77 -16.36 -0.55
N ALA A 460 19.45 -17.63 -0.30
CA ALA A 460 19.53 -18.23 1.03
C ALA A 460 20.98 -18.29 1.55
N ALA A 461 21.93 -18.70 0.69
CA ALA A 461 23.36 -18.73 1.02
C ALA A 461 23.92 -17.32 1.28
N ALA A 462 23.40 -16.30 0.60
CA ALA A 462 23.71 -14.90 0.85
C ALA A 462 23.04 -14.34 2.11
N ASN A 463 22.25 -15.12 2.85
CA ASN A 463 21.48 -14.68 4.01
C ASN A 463 20.53 -13.50 3.70
N ILE A 464 19.89 -13.53 2.53
CA ILE A 464 18.83 -12.58 2.15
C ILE A 464 17.48 -13.23 2.44
N GLY A 465 16.61 -12.54 3.17
CA GLY A 465 15.23 -12.96 3.40
C GLY A 465 14.45 -12.96 2.09
N VAL A 466 13.80 -14.08 1.79
CA VAL A 466 13.05 -14.26 0.54
C VAL A 466 11.56 -14.28 0.83
N GLN A 467 10.83 -13.39 0.19
CA GLN A 467 9.38 -13.42 0.14
C GLN A 467 8.93 -13.74 -1.28
N LEU A 468 8.02 -14.71 -1.42
CA LEU A 468 7.47 -15.13 -2.70
C LEU A 468 6.01 -14.69 -2.80
N MET A 469 5.69 -13.92 -3.82
CA MET A 469 4.34 -13.46 -4.13
C MET A 469 3.85 -14.13 -5.40
N GLY A 470 2.58 -14.48 -5.45
CA GLY A 470 1.98 -15.08 -6.62
C GLY A 470 0.48 -15.22 -6.50
N PHE A 471 -0.12 -15.83 -7.51
CA PHE A 471 -1.57 -16.01 -7.58
C PHE A 471 -1.92 -17.32 -8.28
N ILE A 472 -3.18 -17.74 -8.11
CA ILE A 472 -3.82 -18.80 -8.89
C ILE A 472 -5.10 -18.25 -9.53
N GLY A 473 -5.55 -18.89 -10.60
CA GLY A 473 -6.80 -18.53 -11.29
C GLY A 473 -6.60 -17.61 -12.49
N PHE A 474 -5.39 -17.53 -13.06
CA PHE A 474 -5.17 -16.82 -14.32
C PHE A 474 -5.99 -17.48 -15.46
N PRO A 475 -6.52 -16.70 -16.44
CA PRO A 475 -7.29 -17.25 -17.54
C PRO A 475 -6.59 -18.42 -18.25
N GLY A 476 -7.24 -19.58 -18.27
CA GLY A 476 -6.69 -20.81 -18.81
C GLY A 476 -5.76 -21.60 -17.88
N GLU A 477 -5.55 -21.18 -16.63
CA GLU A 477 -4.88 -21.98 -15.61
C GLU A 477 -5.73 -23.17 -15.19
N THR A 478 -5.11 -24.32 -15.01
CA THR A 478 -5.77 -25.56 -14.57
C THR A 478 -5.53 -25.83 -13.08
N ALA A 479 -6.29 -26.75 -12.51
CA ALA A 479 -6.07 -27.21 -11.13
C ALA A 479 -4.68 -27.86 -10.95
N GLU A 480 -4.12 -28.48 -12.00
CA GLU A 480 -2.78 -29.05 -11.99
C GLU A 480 -1.71 -27.96 -11.90
N ASP A 481 -1.86 -26.86 -12.64
CA ASP A 481 -0.96 -25.71 -12.57
C ASP A 481 -0.98 -25.07 -11.18
N ALA A 482 -2.19 -24.87 -10.62
CA ALA A 482 -2.34 -24.33 -9.27
C ALA A 482 -1.72 -25.27 -8.22
N ARG A 483 -1.89 -26.59 -8.37
CA ARG A 483 -1.24 -27.59 -7.52
C ARG A 483 0.28 -27.49 -7.62
N ALA A 484 0.84 -27.37 -8.83
CA ALA A 484 2.28 -27.21 -9.05
C ALA A 484 2.84 -25.99 -8.31
N THR A 485 2.07 -24.88 -8.26
CA THR A 485 2.45 -23.66 -7.53
C THR A 485 2.67 -23.94 -6.04
N PHE A 486 1.73 -24.57 -5.36
CA PHE A 486 1.87 -24.87 -3.93
C PHE A 486 2.87 -26.00 -3.66
N THR A 487 2.93 -27.01 -4.53
CA THR A 487 3.87 -28.13 -4.40
C THR A 487 5.32 -27.64 -4.48
N PHE A 488 5.61 -26.72 -5.40
CA PHE A 488 6.94 -26.09 -5.50
C PHE A 488 7.32 -25.39 -4.19
N LEU A 489 6.42 -24.58 -3.62
CA LEU A 489 6.67 -23.89 -2.36
C LEU A 489 6.94 -24.84 -1.21
N LEU A 490 6.18 -25.92 -1.10
CA LEU A 490 6.37 -26.94 -0.04
C LEU A 490 7.67 -27.71 -0.22
N ALA A 491 8.03 -28.07 -1.47
CA ALA A 491 9.27 -28.78 -1.77
C ALA A 491 10.53 -27.95 -1.48
N HIS A 492 10.43 -26.61 -1.51
CA HIS A 492 11.56 -25.70 -1.32
C HIS A 492 11.37 -24.78 -0.09
N GLN A 493 10.62 -25.25 0.91
CA GLN A 493 10.25 -24.46 2.10
C GLN A 493 11.43 -23.92 2.90
N ASP A 494 12.62 -24.51 2.77
CA ASP A 494 13.83 -24.05 3.46
C ASP A 494 14.55 -22.90 2.75
N LEU A 495 14.16 -22.58 1.51
CA LEU A 495 14.79 -21.57 0.68
C LEU A 495 14.10 -20.20 0.71
N TRP A 496 12.84 -20.14 1.15
CA TRP A 496 12.08 -18.90 1.30
C TRP A 496 11.67 -18.65 2.76
N THR A 497 11.36 -17.41 3.09
CA THR A 497 10.97 -17.02 4.45
C THR A 497 9.46 -16.78 4.54
N ILE A 498 8.89 -16.09 3.59
CA ILE A 498 7.45 -15.78 3.52
C ILE A 498 6.95 -16.16 2.13
N ALA A 499 5.73 -16.69 2.03
CA ALA A 499 5.06 -16.91 0.77
C ALA A 499 3.59 -16.51 0.87
N GLY A 500 3.14 -15.71 -0.08
CA GLY A 500 1.75 -15.27 -0.23
C GLY A 500 1.23 -15.58 -1.62
N ILE A 501 0.27 -16.51 -1.71
CA ILE A 501 -0.39 -16.86 -2.98
C ILE A 501 -1.86 -16.45 -2.87
N GLY A 502 -2.24 -15.45 -3.64
CA GLY A 502 -3.59 -14.93 -3.73
C GLY A 502 -4.41 -15.55 -4.85
N ASP A 503 -5.61 -15.02 -5.04
CA ASP A 503 -6.40 -15.31 -6.23
C ASP A 503 -6.14 -14.23 -7.27
N PHE A 504 -6.05 -14.61 -8.54
CA PHE A 504 -5.89 -13.69 -9.65
C PHE A 504 -7.04 -12.68 -9.70
N VAL A 505 -6.70 -11.43 -9.96
CA VAL A 505 -7.66 -10.34 -10.17
C VAL A 505 -7.44 -9.78 -11.57
N LEU A 506 -8.47 -9.86 -12.41
CA LEU A 506 -8.46 -9.25 -13.72
C LEU A 506 -8.69 -7.75 -13.56
N THR A 507 -7.72 -6.94 -14.00
CA THR A 507 -7.78 -5.49 -13.95
C THR A 507 -7.96 -4.88 -15.35
N PRO A 508 -8.64 -3.73 -15.50
CA PRO A 508 -8.96 -3.16 -16.80
C PRO A 508 -7.76 -2.80 -17.67
N GLY A 509 -6.65 -2.38 -17.05
CA GLY A 509 -5.44 -1.92 -17.74
C GLY A 509 -4.54 -3.05 -18.22
N ALA A 510 -4.70 -4.27 -17.69
CA ALA A 510 -3.85 -5.41 -18.00
C ALA A 510 -4.00 -5.85 -19.48
N THR A 511 -2.92 -6.35 -20.08
CA THR A 511 -2.93 -6.87 -21.46
C THR A 511 -3.99 -7.96 -21.64
N VAL A 512 -4.16 -8.84 -20.65
CA VAL A 512 -5.18 -9.89 -20.64
C VAL A 512 -6.61 -9.35 -20.74
N ALA A 513 -6.90 -8.18 -20.17
CA ALA A 513 -8.20 -7.54 -20.30
C ALA A 513 -8.37 -6.79 -21.63
N ARG A 514 -7.29 -6.28 -22.20
CA ARG A 514 -7.30 -5.53 -23.46
C ARG A 514 -7.28 -6.41 -24.69
N GLN A 515 -6.80 -7.65 -24.56
CA GLN A 515 -6.73 -8.66 -25.61
C GLN A 515 -7.36 -9.98 -25.17
N PRO A 516 -8.62 -9.98 -24.70
CA PRO A 516 -9.21 -11.11 -23.98
C PRO A 516 -9.24 -12.41 -24.78
N GLN A 517 -9.47 -12.35 -26.09
CA GLN A 517 -9.55 -13.52 -26.96
C GLN A 517 -8.23 -14.30 -26.99
N ALA A 518 -7.07 -13.62 -26.91
CA ALA A 518 -5.75 -14.26 -26.85
C ALA A 518 -5.56 -15.12 -25.59
N PHE A 519 -6.35 -14.86 -24.57
CA PHE A 519 -6.30 -15.54 -23.29
C PHE A 519 -7.47 -16.49 -23.03
N GLY A 520 -8.30 -16.74 -24.05
CA GLY A 520 -9.46 -17.61 -23.93
C GLY A 520 -10.63 -16.99 -23.15
N ILE A 521 -10.68 -15.68 -23.13
CA ILE A 521 -11.80 -14.90 -22.56
C ILE A 521 -12.74 -14.51 -23.69
N ARG A 522 -14.01 -14.88 -23.57
CA ARG A 522 -15.06 -14.52 -24.53
C ARG A 522 -15.65 -13.15 -24.25
N GLU A 523 -15.95 -12.85 -22.99
CA GLU A 523 -16.59 -11.63 -22.55
C GLU A 523 -16.00 -11.15 -21.21
N ILE A 524 -15.95 -9.84 -21.00
CA ILE A 524 -15.51 -9.23 -19.74
C ILE A 524 -16.68 -8.44 -19.16
N HIS A 525 -16.89 -8.57 -17.87
CA HIS A 525 -17.95 -7.89 -17.14
C HIS A 525 -17.40 -7.09 -15.97
N ARG A 526 -17.93 -5.89 -15.77
CA ARG A 526 -17.76 -5.12 -14.52
C ARG A 526 -18.73 -5.66 -13.47
N TYR A 527 -18.31 -5.67 -12.22
CA TYR A 527 -19.23 -5.96 -11.13
C TYR A 527 -20.29 -4.86 -11.02
N GLN A 528 -21.50 -5.25 -10.64
CA GLN A 528 -22.60 -4.29 -10.47
C GLN A 528 -22.27 -3.28 -9.35
N GLY A 529 -22.39 -1.98 -9.65
CA GLY A 529 -22.06 -0.91 -8.70
C GLY A 529 -20.57 -0.67 -8.48
N ASP A 530 -19.70 -1.28 -9.32
CA ASP A 530 -18.27 -0.96 -9.36
C ASP A 530 -18.00 0.04 -10.51
N ASP A 531 -18.10 1.33 -10.17
CA ASP A 531 -17.92 2.41 -11.14
C ASP A 531 -16.42 2.66 -11.42
N VAL A 532 -15.55 2.40 -10.43
CA VAL A 532 -14.10 2.54 -10.55
C VAL A 532 -13.44 1.28 -11.12
N ALA A 533 -14.17 0.18 -11.28
CA ALA A 533 -13.74 -1.06 -11.94
C ALA A 533 -12.31 -1.53 -11.59
N ARG A 534 -12.07 -1.77 -10.32
CA ARG A 534 -10.76 -2.28 -9.85
C ARG A 534 -10.56 -3.75 -10.17
N SER A 535 -11.63 -4.48 -10.35
CA SER A 535 -11.63 -5.89 -10.71
C SER A 535 -12.75 -6.19 -11.69
N LEU A 536 -12.50 -7.17 -12.54
CA LEU A 536 -13.43 -7.62 -13.58
C LEU A 536 -13.69 -9.11 -13.41
N SER A 537 -14.89 -9.55 -13.77
CA SER A 537 -15.19 -10.94 -14.04
C SER A 537 -15.19 -11.20 -15.54
N TRP A 538 -15.09 -12.46 -15.94
CA TRP A 538 -15.07 -12.80 -17.36
C TRP A 538 -15.78 -14.11 -17.65
N VAL A 539 -16.22 -14.30 -18.89
CA VAL A 539 -16.74 -15.55 -19.39
C VAL A 539 -15.66 -16.21 -20.23
N ASP A 540 -15.32 -17.46 -19.92
CA ASP A 540 -14.36 -18.24 -20.70
C ASP A 540 -14.97 -18.76 -22.03
N GLN A 541 -14.19 -19.45 -22.86
CA GLN A 541 -14.64 -20.00 -24.13
C GLN A 541 -15.73 -21.07 -23.99
N GLU A 542 -15.77 -21.74 -22.86
CA GLU A 542 -16.78 -22.76 -22.54
C GLU A 542 -18.11 -22.14 -22.08
N GLY A 543 -18.16 -20.82 -21.95
CA GLY A 543 -19.35 -20.09 -21.49
C GLY A 543 -19.50 -20.04 -19.97
N LYS A 544 -18.47 -20.42 -19.22
CA LYS A 544 -18.49 -20.36 -17.76
C LYS A 544 -18.06 -18.96 -17.28
N LEU A 545 -18.89 -18.35 -16.42
CA LEU A 545 -18.53 -17.13 -15.72
C LEU A 545 -17.41 -17.43 -14.72
N ARG A 546 -16.31 -16.68 -14.83
CA ARG A 546 -15.14 -16.76 -13.95
C ARG A 546 -15.07 -15.53 -13.06
N VAL A 547 -14.86 -15.78 -11.79
CA VAL A 547 -14.70 -14.76 -10.75
C VAL A 547 -13.48 -15.07 -9.91
N LYS A 548 -13.05 -14.10 -9.12
CA LYS A 548 -11.97 -14.30 -8.15
C LYS A 548 -12.23 -15.54 -7.27
N GLY A 549 -11.24 -16.42 -7.18
CA GLY A 549 -11.31 -17.64 -6.36
C GLY A 549 -11.93 -18.87 -7.02
N ASP A 550 -12.33 -18.79 -8.28
CA ASP A 550 -12.98 -19.91 -9.01
C ASP A 550 -12.15 -21.20 -9.12
N LEU A 551 -10.82 -21.08 -9.01
CA LEU A 551 -9.92 -22.25 -9.06
C LEU A 551 -9.72 -22.92 -7.68
N ARG A 552 -10.32 -22.36 -6.63
CA ARG A 552 -10.28 -22.95 -5.31
C ARG A 552 -11.05 -24.29 -5.26
N SER A 553 -10.43 -25.25 -4.60
CA SER A 553 -10.99 -26.58 -4.32
C SER A 553 -10.50 -27.04 -2.95
N PRO A 554 -11.13 -28.04 -2.30
CA PRO A 554 -10.64 -28.56 -1.02
C PRO A 554 -9.17 -28.99 -1.05
N GLU A 555 -8.70 -29.55 -2.16
CA GLU A 555 -7.30 -29.92 -2.36
C GLU A 555 -6.38 -28.71 -2.42
N ILE A 556 -6.71 -27.71 -3.26
CA ILE A 556 -5.94 -26.47 -3.39
C ILE A 556 -5.91 -25.72 -2.05
N ASP A 557 -7.04 -25.65 -1.36
CA ASP A 557 -7.14 -25.01 -0.05
C ASP A 557 -6.30 -25.73 1.02
N ALA A 558 -6.22 -27.05 0.97
CA ALA A 558 -5.36 -27.85 1.85
C ALA A 558 -3.87 -27.56 1.61
N LEU A 559 -3.44 -27.47 0.35
CA LEU A 559 -2.07 -27.11 -0.02
C LEU A 559 -1.76 -25.65 0.38
N ALA A 560 -2.66 -24.72 0.11
CA ALA A 560 -2.52 -23.34 0.55
C ALA A 560 -2.42 -23.23 2.08
N ALA A 561 -3.23 -24.01 2.82
CA ALA A 561 -3.14 -24.09 4.27
C ALA A 561 -1.80 -24.70 4.74
N ALA A 562 -1.25 -25.66 4.01
CA ALA A 562 0.07 -26.23 4.31
C ALA A 562 1.17 -25.18 4.15
N VAL A 563 1.18 -24.39 3.05
CA VAL A 563 2.12 -23.28 2.84
C VAL A 563 1.96 -22.24 3.96
N ARG A 564 0.73 -21.85 4.31
CA ARG A 564 0.49 -20.91 5.43
C ARG A 564 1.02 -21.45 6.77
N ARG A 565 0.92 -22.74 7.04
CA ARG A 565 1.48 -23.35 8.26
C ARG A 565 3.00 -23.27 8.31
N VAL A 566 3.69 -23.45 7.18
CA VAL A 566 5.14 -23.27 7.09
C VAL A 566 5.49 -21.80 7.37
N ALA A 567 4.79 -20.86 6.75
CA ALA A 567 4.98 -19.43 6.98
C ALA A 567 4.63 -19.00 8.43
N ALA A 568 3.59 -19.57 9.03
CA ALA A 568 3.19 -19.29 10.42
C ALA A 568 4.19 -19.77 11.48
N GLY A 569 4.96 -20.82 11.18
CA GLY A 569 6.07 -21.28 12.03
C GLY A 569 7.27 -20.32 12.00
N ARG A 570 7.28 -19.39 11.08
CA ARG A 570 8.27 -18.32 10.96
C ARG A 570 7.60 -17.01 11.40
N PRO A 571 8.25 -16.20 12.24
CA PRO A 571 7.61 -14.99 12.74
C PRO A 571 7.31 -14.05 11.58
N PHE A 572 6.04 -13.88 11.36
CA PHE A 572 5.53 -12.94 10.39
C PHE A 572 5.24 -11.61 11.10
N VAL A 573 5.89 -10.56 10.65
CA VAL A 573 5.80 -9.22 11.22
C VAL A 573 5.21 -8.23 10.21
N GLY A 574 4.33 -8.68 9.36
CA GLY A 574 3.66 -7.88 8.33
C GLY A 574 4.01 -8.31 6.90
N SER A 575 3.49 -7.59 5.91
CA SER A 575 3.80 -7.79 4.50
C SER A 575 5.23 -7.33 4.18
N ILE A 576 5.67 -7.54 2.94
CA ILE A 576 7.02 -7.19 2.51
C ILE A 576 7.33 -5.70 2.58
N ASP A 577 6.35 -4.90 2.23
CA ASP A 577 6.33 -3.45 2.35
C ASP A 577 6.21 -2.98 3.81
N SER A 578 6.06 -3.93 4.75
CA SER A 578 6.11 -3.62 6.17
C SER A 578 7.53 -3.29 6.61
N THR A 579 7.70 -2.10 7.15
CA THR A 579 8.97 -1.65 7.72
C THR A 579 9.41 -2.53 8.89
N HIS A 580 8.45 -3.08 9.67
CA HIS A 580 8.74 -4.01 10.76
C HIS A 580 9.42 -5.29 10.26
N SER A 581 8.94 -5.88 9.17
CA SER A 581 9.59 -7.07 8.57
C SER A 581 11.03 -6.75 8.16
N LEU A 582 11.25 -5.61 7.53
CA LEU A 582 12.58 -5.17 7.09
C LEU A 582 13.54 -5.00 8.28
N LEU A 583 13.07 -4.42 9.38
CA LEU A 583 13.84 -4.27 10.61
C LEU A 583 14.22 -5.62 11.21
N TYR A 584 13.30 -6.57 11.27
CA TYR A 584 13.56 -7.93 11.73
C TYR A 584 14.54 -8.69 10.83
N PHE A 585 14.41 -8.58 9.50
CA PHE A 585 15.40 -9.12 8.56
C PHE A 585 16.79 -8.50 8.76
N GLY A 586 16.83 -7.20 9.00
CA GLY A 586 18.07 -6.49 9.30
C GLY A 586 18.75 -6.97 10.60
N ARG A 587 17.97 -7.36 11.61
CA ARG A 587 18.47 -7.82 12.92
C ARG A 587 18.83 -9.30 12.94
N TYR A 588 17.98 -10.15 12.37
CA TYR A 588 18.05 -11.60 12.54
C TYR A 588 18.33 -12.37 11.24
N GLY A 589 18.52 -11.66 10.11
CA GLY A 589 18.76 -12.26 8.81
C GLY A 589 17.50 -12.96 8.23
N ARG A 590 17.73 -13.88 7.31
CA ARG A 590 16.66 -14.53 6.53
C ARG A 590 15.61 -15.30 7.35
N SER A 591 15.92 -15.69 8.56
CA SER A 591 15.01 -16.44 9.43
C SER A 591 14.03 -15.58 10.21
N LEU A 592 14.18 -14.25 10.19
CA LEU A 592 13.38 -13.27 10.96
C LEU A 592 13.44 -13.39 12.48
N LEU A 593 14.04 -14.46 13.03
CA LEU A 593 14.15 -14.66 14.47
C LEU A 593 15.59 -14.90 14.88
N PRO A 594 15.92 -14.61 16.15
CA PRO A 594 17.12 -15.16 16.76
C PRO A 594 17.09 -16.68 16.61
N SER A 595 18.23 -17.27 16.29
CA SER A 595 18.40 -18.73 16.36
C SER A 595 18.18 -19.15 17.82
N VAL A 596 16.97 -19.56 18.13
CA VAL A 596 16.67 -20.14 19.44
C VAL A 596 17.28 -21.52 19.46
N GLY A 597 18.30 -21.71 20.30
CA GLY A 597 18.81 -23.04 20.58
C GLY A 597 17.64 -23.92 21.03
N GLY A 598 17.18 -24.80 20.15
CA GLY A 598 16.59 -26.07 20.46
C GLY A 598 15.21 -26.15 21.12
N SER A 599 14.36 -25.14 21.16
CA SER A 599 12.96 -25.30 21.57
C SER A 599 12.00 -24.83 20.47
N ALA A 600 11.14 -25.73 20.04
CA ALA A 600 10.05 -25.41 19.12
C ALA A 600 9.22 -24.23 19.68
N PRO A 601 8.84 -23.25 18.84
CA PRO A 601 7.99 -22.15 19.29
C PRO A 601 6.70 -22.72 19.89
N PRO A 602 6.18 -22.15 20.99
CA PRO A 602 4.93 -22.62 21.56
C PRO A 602 3.85 -22.61 20.48
N ARG A 603 3.13 -23.72 20.35
CA ARG A 603 1.96 -23.84 19.46
C ARG A 603 0.91 -22.82 19.92
N VAL A 604 0.92 -21.65 19.34
CA VAL A 604 -0.15 -20.69 19.51
C VAL A 604 -1.17 -21.00 18.43
N HIS A 605 -2.35 -21.44 18.82
CA HIS A 605 -3.49 -21.51 17.93
C HIS A 605 -3.79 -20.06 17.46
N LEU A 606 -3.35 -19.75 16.27
CA LEU A 606 -3.81 -18.58 15.55
C LEU A 606 -5.30 -18.80 15.30
N LEU A 607 -6.13 -17.90 15.80
CA LEU A 607 -7.49 -17.77 15.31
C LEU A 607 -7.41 -17.59 13.79
N ASP A 608 -8.05 -18.51 13.08
CA ASP A 608 -8.10 -18.58 11.62
C ASP A 608 -8.82 -17.37 11.04
N THR A 609 -8.19 -16.22 10.99
CA THR A 609 -8.72 -15.07 10.20
C THR A 609 -7.66 -13.99 10.01
N VAL A 610 -6.74 -14.24 9.12
CA VAL A 610 -6.14 -13.15 8.34
C VAL A 610 -6.48 -13.45 6.88
N HIS A 611 -7.59 -12.91 6.44
CA HIS A 611 -7.89 -12.80 5.03
C HIS A 611 -7.19 -11.52 4.53
N TYR A 612 -6.16 -11.67 3.72
CA TYR A 612 -5.63 -10.63 2.83
C TYR A 612 -6.55 -10.47 1.63
#